data_9e43f63d8fe0349695706ac550b46ac3
#
_entry.id   9e43f63d8fe0349695706ac550b46ac3
#
_cell.length_a   1.000
_cell.length_b   1.000
_cell.length_c   1.000
_cell.angle_alpha   90.00
_cell.angle_beta   90.00
_cell.angle_gamma   90.00
#
_symmetry.space_group_name_H-M   'P 1'
#
loop_
_entity.id
_entity.type
_entity.pdbx_description
1 polymer ?
#
loop_
_entity_poly.entity_id
_entity_poly.type
_entity_poly.pdbx_seq_one_letter_code
_entity_poly.pdbx_strand_id
1 'polypeptide(L)'
;MIPFIEAQWGTYEGANKIKHLTIKGISKYADAFDFIPYHLNETVEKLSDDQLIDFLDQYENTILRHPNVSTLDEAYFALAKVYFRLGQKDPNQKNVWKEKCLQILNYYPQGRFHREKDAAEICVWASAEFGLKVFKNLLEKDKRQPEYAGGASLVSAFLIHFPDQWESILEISKVKTNTIGTLHSIETAKTWALNVANNALAAKLKQNQNVMELISKLLTQIEEFILSAPLGEFSEQEIHEIRHKKIVDRLTQGWEYLKKKEYSKVEELLNSIFAAYEKDGEALFLDARLFWLKSGSAEEGMKRAEKNLLLASNGDRLGRGRLHNLIGCALDELEKWEEALLSFQKAEELSPQDSIYVANLAEIFWKLGNKTSAGRYAKKAKSMGNQSEIVETIFRETTKNSPKE
;
A
#
# COMPACT_ATOMS: atom_id res chain seq x y z
N MET A 1 1.04 43.96 12.99
CA MET A 1 2.22 43.13 12.60
C MET A 1 2.66 42.16 13.68
N ILE A 2 2.90 42.61 14.93
CA ILE A 2 3.37 41.75 16.05
C ILE A 2 2.41 40.58 16.37
N PRO A 3 1.08 40.75 16.52
CA PRO A 3 0.15 39.65 16.80
C PRO A 3 0.11 38.60 15.68
N PHE A 4 0.39 39.00 14.45
CA PHE A 4 0.46 38.12 13.28
C PHE A 4 1.71 37.22 13.32
N ILE A 5 2.85 37.79 13.71
CA ILE A 5 4.12 37.07 13.84
C ILE A 5 4.01 36.05 14.99
N GLU A 6 3.38 36.43 16.09
CA GLU A 6 3.20 35.52 17.25
C GLU A 6 2.22 34.37 16.95
N ALA A 7 1.19 34.61 16.12
CA ALA A 7 0.31 33.55 15.61
C ALA A 7 1.06 32.57 14.71
N GLN A 8 2.00 33.06 13.90
CA GLN A 8 2.86 32.23 13.06
C GLN A 8 3.71 31.24 13.84
N TRP A 9 4.07 31.51 15.09
CA TRP A 9 4.89 30.65 15.93
C TRP A 9 4.10 29.65 16.76
N GLY A 10 2.78 29.52 16.52
CA GLY A 10 1.96 28.45 17.08
C GLY A 10 1.84 28.47 18.61
N THR A 11 2.03 29.61 19.25
CA THR A 11 1.87 29.76 20.71
C THR A 11 0.42 29.94 21.10
N TYR A 12 -0.01 29.39 22.24
CA TYR A 12 -1.34 29.59 22.83
C TYR A 12 -1.70 31.08 22.99
N GLU A 13 -0.70 31.93 23.26
CA GLU A 13 -0.85 33.38 23.31
C GLU A 13 -1.16 33.99 21.94
N GLY A 14 -0.59 33.44 20.85
CA GLY A 14 -0.90 33.86 19.49
C GLY A 14 -2.36 33.61 19.14
N ALA A 15 -2.91 32.45 19.49
CA ALA A 15 -4.32 32.11 19.28
C ALA A 15 -5.27 33.06 20.05
N ASN A 16 -4.94 33.43 21.27
CA ASN A 16 -5.71 34.40 22.07
C ASN A 16 -5.60 35.84 21.53
N LYS A 17 -4.47 36.22 20.92
CA LYS A 17 -4.27 37.53 20.28
C LYS A 17 -5.02 37.64 18.95
N ILE A 18 -5.21 36.55 18.22
CA ILE A 18 -6.07 36.50 17.02
C ILE A 18 -7.52 36.84 17.38
N LYS A 19 -8.01 36.47 18.58
CA LYS A 19 -9.33 36.89 19.10
C LYS A 19 -9.57 38.39 19.07
N HIS A 20 -8.53 39.21 19.16
CA HIS A 20 -8.60 40.66 19.17
C HIS A 20 -8.29 41.35 17.85
N LEU A 21 -7.92 40.56 16.81
CA LEU A 21 -7.80 41.11 15.46
C LEU A 21 -9.21 41.35 14.90
N THR A 22 -9.62 42.59 14.92
CA THR A 22 -10.91 42.98 14.34
C THR A 22 -10.97 42.68 12.84
N ILE A 23 -12.14 42.26 12.35
CA ILE A 23 -12.45 41.99 10.94
C ILE A 23 -11.88 43.06 9.97
N LYS A 24 -11.79 44.32 10.39
CA LYS A 24 -11.14 45.41 9.63
C LYS A 24 -9.62 45.20 9.39
N GLY A 25 -8.92 44.53 10.29
CA GLY A 25 -7.51 44.22 10.14
C GLY A 25 -7.29 43.12 9.10
N ILE A 26 -8.17 42.13 9.06
CA ILE A 26 -8.09 40.99 8.14
C ILE A 26 -8.43 41.42 6.69
N SER A 27 -9.47 42.23 6.49
CA SER A 27 -9.86 42.67 5.13
C SER A 27 -8.85 43.61 4.49
N LYS A 28 -7.97 44.24 5.24
CA LYS A 28 -6.96 45.17 4.75
C LYS A 28 -5.66 44.50 4.29
N TYR A 29 -5.46 43.26 4.63
CA TYR A 29 -4.24 42.49 4.35
C TYR A 29 -4.61 41.16 3.71
N ALA A 30 -5.16 41.18 2.48
CA ALA A 30 -5.46 39.98 1.71
C ALA A 30 -4.22 39.05 1.57
N ASP A 31 -3.02 39.64 1.48
CA ASP A 31 -1.74 38.90 1.43
C ASP A 31 -1.39 38.17 2.75
N ALA A 32 -2.04 38.56 3.83
CA ALA A 32 -1.83 37.90 5.13
C ALA A 32 -2.66 36.60 5.28
N PHE A 33 -3.64 36.38 4.42
CA PHE A 33 -4.43 35.13 4.41
C PHE A 33 -3.62 33.91 3.97
N ASP A 34 -2.52 34.10 3.25
CA ASP A 34 -1.63 32.99 2.88
C ASP A 34 -1.00 32.28 4.10
N PHE A 35 -0.93 32.97 5.23
CA PHE A 35 -0.33 32.43 6.47
C PHE A 35 -1.35 31.96 7.53
N ILE A 36 -2.57 32.50 7.51
CA ILE A 36 -3.61 32.16 8.52
C ILE A 36 -4.09 30.71 8.39
N PRO A 37 -4.29 30.12 7.20
CA PRO A 37 -4.92 28.82 7.05
C PRO A 37 -4.23 27.68 7.79
N TYR A 38 -2.92 27.59 7.73
CA TYR A 38 -2.16 26.52 8.41
C TYR A 38 -2.33 26.58 9.93
N HIS A 39 -2.28 27.79 10.48
CA HIS A 39 -2.43 28.03 11.90
C HIS A 39 -3.88 27.92 12.37
N LEU A 40 -4.87 28.19 11.51
CA LEU A 40 -6.28 28.03 11.87
C LEU A 40 -6.64 26.56 12.08
N ASN A 41 -6.17 25.65 11.26
CA ASN A 41 -6.40 24.22 11.43
C ASN A 41 -5.81 23.68 12.75
N GLU A 42 -4.56 24.03 13.05
CA GLU A 42 -3.90 23.66 14.29
C GLU A 42 -4.55 24.35 15.52
N THR A 43 -5.03 25.58 15.34
CA THR A 43 -5.71 26.32 16.37
C THR A 43 -7.05 25.68 16.72
N VAL A 44 -7.85 25.32 15.72
CA VAL A 44 -9.14 24.64 15.93
C VAL A 44 -8.98 23.32 16.68
N GLU A 45 -7.89 22.57 16.44
CA GLU A 45 -7.63 21.34 17.20
C GLU A 45 -7.45 21.56 18.71
N LYS A 46 -6.94 22.72 19.12
CA LYS A 46 -6.63 23.07 20.50
C LYS A 46 -7.77 23.80 21.22
N LEU A 47 -8.79 24.28 20.50
CA LEU A 47 -9.91 25.01 21.09
C LEU A 47 -10.81 24.07 21.92
N SER A 48 -11.31 24.59 23.05
CA SER A 48 -12.43 23.98 23.79
C SER A 48 -13.73 24.16 22.99
N ASP A 49 -14.77 23.40 23.31
CA ASP A 49 -16.04 23.48 22.59
C ASP A 49 -16.73 24.85 22.70
N ASP A 50 -16.61 25.53 23.86
CA ASP A 50 -17.13 26.90 24.03
C ASP A 50 -16.36 27.90 23.13
N GLN A 51 -15.05 27.71 23.02
CA GLN A 51 -14.20 28.48 22.12
C GLN A 51 -14.49 28.24 20.65
N LEU A 52 -15.05 27.06 20.27
CA LEU A 52 -15.47 26.80 18.89
C LEU A 52 -16.67 27.68 18.49
N ILE A 53 -17.61 27.92 19.40
CA ILE A 53 -18.74 28.81 19.16
C ILE A 53 -18.23 30.24 18.98
N ASP A 54 -17.37 30.72 19.88
CA ASP A 54 -16.73 32.02 19.75
C ASP A 54 -15.97 32.16 18.40
N PHE A 55 -15.32 31.08 17.95
CA PHE A 55 -14.63 31.05 16.67
C PHE A 55 -15.61 31.23 15.50
N LEU A 56 -16.77 30.56 15.51
CA LEU A 56 -17.79 30.72 14.50
C LEU A 56 -18.32 32.16 14.46
N ASP A 57 -18.69 32.71 15.60
CA ASP A 57 -19.22 34.08 15.70
C ASP A 57 -18.24 35.09 15.12
N GLN A 58 -16.95 34.83 15.27
CA GLN A 58 -15.90 35.75 14.85
C GLN A 58 -15.51 35.58 13.37
N TYR A 59 -15.41 34.34 12.88
CA TYR A 59 -14.75 34.04 11.60
C TYR A 59 -15.67 33.48 10.52
N GLU A 60 -16.81 32.84 10.84
CA GLU A 60 -17.69 32.19 9.88
C GLU A 60 -18.09 33.15 8.75
N ASN A 61 -18.66 34.29 9.09
CA ASN A 61 -19.12 35.27 8.10
C ASN A 61 -17.99 35.87 7.26
N THR A 62 -16.80 36.00 7.85
CA THR A 62 -15.65 36.55 7.14
C THR A 62 -15.10 35.56 6.11
N ILE A 63 -14.99 34.31 6.48
CA ILE A 63 -14.52 33.25 5.59
C ILE A 63 -15.52 33.01 4.45
N LEU A 64 -16.83 33.00 4.75
CA LEU A 64 -17.87 32.75 3.76
C LEU A 64 -18.05 33.90 2.72
N ARG A 65 -17.64 35.12 3.08
CA ARG A 65 -17.74 36.28 2.17
C ARG A 65 -16.61 36.37 1.13
N HIS A 66 -15.59 35.53 1.21
CA HIS A 66 -14.43 35.59 0.33
C HIS A 66 -14.26 34.28 -0.49
N PRO A 67 -15.23 33.89 -1.35
CA PRO A 67 -15.26 32.56 -1.98
C PRO A 67 -14.19 32.33 -3.06
N ASN A 68 -13.42 33.34 -3.44
CA ASN A 68 -12.55 33.27 -4.64
C ASN A 68 -11.04 33.31 -4.37
N VAL A 69 -10.60 33.12 -3.13
CA VAL A 69 -9.18 33.15 -2.83
C VAL A 69 -8.68 31.71 -2.66
N SER A 70 -7.84 31.25 -3.58
CA SER A 70 -7.27 29.89 -3.60
C SER A 70 -6.51 29.51 -2.33
N THR A 71 -6.16 30.48 -1.51
CA THR A 71 -5.49 30.35 -0.21
C THR A 71 -6.44 30.09 0.95
N LEU A 72 -7.75 30.24 0.75
CA LEU A 72 -8.77 29.99 1.78
C LEU A 72 -9.19 28.52 1.92
N ASP A 73 -8.65 27.63 1.10
CA ASP A 73 -8.97 26.19 1.17
C ASP A 73 -8.83 25.64 2.59
N GLU A 74 -7.78 26.06 3.29
CA GLU A 74 -7.50 25.62 4.66
C GLU A 74 -8.41 26.28 5.71
N ALA A 75 -8.83 27.52 5.47
CA ALA A 75 -9.79 28.22 6.32
C ALA A 75 -11.20 27.58 6.22
N TYR A 76 -11.61 27.20 5.01
CA TYR A 76 -12.84 26.42 4.81
C TYR A 76 -12.76 25.07 5.50
N PHE A 77 -11.61 24.41 5.44
CA PHE A 77 -11.43 23.15 6.11
C PHE A 77 -11.45 23.31 7.64
N ALA A 78 -10.86 24.38 8.19
CA ALA A 78 -10.95 24.71 9.61
C ALA A 78 -12.41 24.90 10.07
N LEU A 79 -13.24 25.59 9.28
CA LEU A 79 -14.68 25.70 9.54
C LEU A 79 -15.38 24.34 9.50
N ALA A 80 -15.06 23.49 8.50
CA ALA A 80 -15.61 22.15 8.40
C ALA A 80 -15.27 21.30 9.65
N LYS A 81 -14.05 21.42 10.17
CA LYS A 81 -13.64 20.80 11.45
C LYS A 81 -14.47 21.31 12.63
N VAL A 82 -14.72 22.60 12.71
CA VAL A 82 -15.54 23.18 13.77
C VAL A 82 -16.97 22.62 13.72
N TYR A 83 -17.61 22.62 12.56
CA TYR A 83 -18.96 22.06 12.41
C TYR A 83 -19.00 20.56 12.72
N PHE A 84 -17.98 19.82 12.29
CA PHE A 84 -17.85 18.39 12.62
C PHE A 84 -17.81 18.16 14.13
N ARG A 85 -16.93 18.89 14.86
CA ARG A 85 -16.80 18.76 16.31
C ARG A 85 -18.08 19.14 17.06
N LEU A 86 -18.72 20.25 16.67
CA LEU A 86 -19.99 20.67 17.26
C LEU A 86 -21.11 19.68 16.99
N GLY A 87 -21.16 19.13 15.79
CA GLY A 87 -22.15 18.10 15.44
C GLY A 87 -21.92 16.74 16.09
N GLN A 88 -20.70 16.44 16.52
CA GLN A 88 -20.42 15.26 17.36
C GLN A 88 -20.88 15.45 18.80
N LYS A 89 -20.86 16.68 19.33
CA LYS A 89 -21.21 17.00 20.69
C LYS A 89 -22.72 17.13 20.91
N ASP A 90 -23.43 17.76 19.98
CA ASP A 90 -24.87 17.98 20.07
C ASP A 90 -25.65 17.15 19.05
N PRO A 91 -26.18 15.99 19.46
CA PRO A 91 -26.97 15.14 18.56
C PRO A 91 -28.22 15.81 18.01
N ASN A 92 -28.81 16.79 18.75
CA ASN A 92 -30.04 17.49 18.33
C ASN A 92 -29.79 18.47 17.19
N GLN A 93 -28.60 19.04 17.12
CA GLN A 93 -28.20 19.97 16.06
C GLN A 93 -27.31 19.31 14.99
N LYS A 94 -27.07 18.02 15.11
CA LYS A 94 -26.17 17.27 14.21
C LYS A 94 -26.46 17.51 12.73
N ASN A 95 -27.73 17.49 12.34
CA ASN A 95 -28.11 17.69 10.94
C ASN A 95 -27.83 19.11 10.45
N VAL A 96 -28.05 20.13 11.27
CA VAL A 96 -27.73 21.53 10.96
C VAL A 96 -26.23 21.69 10.70
N TRP A 97 -25.40 21.11 11.56
CA TRP A 97 -23.95 21.17 11.41
C TRP A 97 -23.45 20.38 10.19
N LYS A 98 -24.12 19.25 9.86
CA LYS A 98 -23.83 18.50 8.63
C LYS A 98 -24.12 19.29 7.39
N GLU A 99 -25.26 19.97 7.31
CA GLU A 99 -25.60 20.82 6.16
C GLU A 99 -24.62 21.98 5.97
N LYS A 100 -24.27 22.68 7.05
CA LYS A 100 -23.26 23.73 7.03
C LYS A 100 -21.89 23.20 6.57
N CYS A 101 -21.48 22.06 7.10
CA CYS A 101 -20.24 21.40 6.73
C CYS A 101 -20.23 21.03 5.23
N LEU A 102 -21.32 20.44 4.73
CA LEU A 102 -21.45 20.05 3.33
C LEU A 102 -21.41 21.24 2.38
N GLN A 103 -22.05 22.36 2.74
CA GLN A 103 -21.97 23.61 1.97
C GLN A 103 -20.53 24.05 1.80
N ILE A 104 -19.75 24.04 2.88
CA ILE A 104 -18.33 24.42 2.84
C ILE A 104 -17.50 23.44 2.02
N LEU A 105 -17.67 22.15 2.21
CA LEU A 105 -16.93 21.13 1.48
C LEU A 105 -17.15 21.18 -0.03
N ASN A 106 -18.30 21.67 -0.49
CA ASN A 106 -18.56 21.86 -1.90
C ASN A 106 -17.71 22.98 -2.54
N TYR A 107 -17.22 23.92 -1.74
CA TYR A 107 -16.28 24.96 -2.21
C TYR A 107 -14.81 24.49 -2.17
N TYR A 108 -14.52 23.41 -1.45
CA TYR A 108 -13.16 22.91 -1.30
C TYR A 108 -12.71 22.10 -2.53
N PRO A 109 -11.53 22.37 -3.13
CA PRO A 109 -11.05 21.63 -4.27
C PRO A 109 -10.85 20.16 -3.95
N GLN A 110 -11.62 19.28 -4.57
CA GLN A 110 -11.68 17.85 -4.31
C GLN A 110 -10.34 17.09 -4.43
N GLY A 111 -9.27 17.75 -4.89
CA GLY A 111 -7.95 17.14 -5.07
C GLY A 111 -6.98 17.27 -3.89
N ARG A 112 -7.34 18.01 -2.83
CA ARG A 112 -6.43 18.28 -1.69
C ARG A 112 -6.81 17.57 -0.38
N PHE A 113 -7.94 16.91 -0.32
CA PHE A 113 -8.44 16.22 0.88
C PHE A 113 -7.47 15.20 1.48
N HIS A 114 -6.64 14.57 0.68
CA HIS A 114 -5.72 13.53 1.13
C HIS A 114 -4.56 14.04 2.01
N ARG A 115 -4.36 15.34 2.10
CA ARG A 115 -3.28 15.94 2.91
C ARG A 115 -3.69 16.21 4.35
N GLU A 116 -4.99 16.26 4.62
CA GLU A 116 -5.52 16.61 5.92
C GLU A 116 -5.96 15.34 6.66
N LYS A 117 -5.45 15.19 7.88
CA LYS A 117 -5.58 13.98 8.70
C LYS A 117 -7.03 13.54 8.95
N ASP A 118 -7.94 14.52 9.07
CA ASP A 118 -9.34 14.29 9.41
C ASP A 118 -10.30 14.53 8.24
N ALA A 119 -9.78 14.94 7.09
CA ALA A 119 -10.60 15.34 5.95
C ALA A 119 -11.55 14.22 5.46
N ALA A 120 -11.06 13.00 5.41
CA ALA A 120 -11.85 11.85 4.99
C ALA A 120 -13.04 11.61 5.93
N GLU A 121 -12.81 11.67 7.26
CA GLU A 121 -13.87 11.48 8.25
C GLU A 121 -14.90 12.59 8.17
N ILE A 122 -14.47 13.85 8.05
CA ILE A 122 -15.36 15.01 7.95
C ILE A 122 -16.24 14.93 6.69
N CYS A 123 -15.65 14.59 5.54
CA CYS A 123 -16.38 14.47 4.28
C CYS A 123 -17.47 13.41 4.35
N VAL A 124 -17.13 12.23 4.85
CA VAL A 124 -18.06 11.10 4.97
C VAL A 124 -19.12 11.40 6.03
N TRP A 125 -18.72 11.94 7.18
CA TRP A 125 -19.66 12.32 8.24
C TRP A 125 -20.69 13.34 7.77
N ALA A 126 -20.29 14.33 6.97
CA ALA A 126 -21.18 15.34 6.44
C ALA A 126 -22.22 14.74 5.49
N SER A 127 -21.79 13.87 4.55
CA SER A 127 -22.68 13.17 3.63
C SER A 127 -22.02 11.89 3.09
N ALA A 128 -22.76 10.77 3.16
CA ALA A 128 -22.32 9.51 2.55
C ALA A 128 -22.10 9.67 1.04
N GLU A 129 -23.03 10.31 0.35
CA GLU A 129 -22.94 10.55 -1.10
C GLU A 129 -21.71 11.40 -1.46
N PHE A 130 -21.45 12.45 -0.70
CA PHE A 130 -20.27 13.28 -0.90
C PHE A 130 -18.98 12.51 -0.68
N GLY A 131 -18.89 11.73 0.41
CA GLY A 131 -17.75 10.87 0.72
C GLY A 131 -17.48 9.85 -0.39
N LEU A 132 -18.51 9.18 -0.92
CA LEU A 132 -18.41 8.23 -2.03
C LEU A 132 -17.96 8.92 -3.32
N LYS A 133 -18.47 10.13 -3.61
CA LYS A 133 -18.04 10.94 -4.76
C LYS A 133 -16.55 11.29 -4.66
N VAL A 134 -16.09 11.71 -3.48
CA VAL A 134 -14.66 11.99 -3.23
C VAL A 134 -13.83 10.74 -3.41
N PHE A 135 -14.27 9.60 -2.88
CA PHE A 135 -13.59 8.32 -3.02
C PHE A 135 -13.47 7.90 -4.49
N LYS A 136 -14.57 7.95 -5.25
CA LYS A 136 -14.57 7.67 -6.68
C LYS A 136 -13.60 8.56 -7.45
N ASN A 137 -13.63 9.86 -7.21
CA ASN A 137 -12.72 10.81 -7.86
C ASN A 137 -11.25 10.55 -7.52
N LEU A 138 -10.96 10.13 -6.28
CA LEU A 138 -9.62 9.76 -5.87
C LEU A 138 -9.12 8.57 -6.68
N LEU A 139 -9.93 7.51 -6.79
CA LEU A 139 -9.59 6.29 -7.53
C LEU A 139 -9.44 6.54 -9.04
N GLU A 140 -10.23 7.45 -9.63
CA GLU A 140 -10.13 7.81 -11.04
C GLU A 140 -8.84 8.57 -11.38
N LYS A 141 -8.39 9.43 -10.47
CA LYS A 141 -7.17 10.23 -10.65
C LYS A 141 -5.90 9.40 -10.46
N ASP A 142 -5.95 8.43 -9.57
CA ASP A 142 -4.77 7.70 -9.14
C ASP A 142 -4.81 6.23 -9.60
N LYS A 143 -4.66 6.05 -10.90
CA LYS A 143 -4.67 4.73 -11.55
C LYS A 143 -3.47 3.85 -11.18
N ARG A 144 -2.42 4.39 -10.56
CA ARG A 144 -1.13 3.70 -10.43
C ARG A 144 -0.62 3.54 -9.00
N GLN A 145 -1.11 4.32 -8.06
CA GLN A 145 -0.63 4.30 -6.67
C GLN A 145 -1.77 4.59 -5.70
N PRO A 146 -2.59 3.58 -5.38
CA PRO A 146 -3.57 3.69 -4.31
C PRO A 146 -2.92 3.69 -2.91
N GLU A 147 -1.61 3.82 -2.83
CA GLU A 147 -0.79 3.90 -1.61
C GLU A 147 -1.22 5.03 -0.67
N TYR A 148 -2.16 5.83 -1.12
CA TYR A 148 -2.55 6.99 -0.38
C TYR A 148 -3.54 6.62 0.71
N ALA A 149 -3.08 6.91 1.90
CA ALA A 149 -3.86 6.96 3.13
C ALA A 149 -5.29 7.53 2.94
N GLY A 150 -5.51 8.36 1.90
CA GLY A 150 -6.77 8.95 1.53
C GLY A 150 -7.87 7.94 1.21
N GLY A 151 -7.60 6.94 0.38
CA GLY A 151 -8.58 5.91 0.03
C GLY A 151 -8.96 5.04 1.22
N ALA A 152 -7.98 4.57 1.98
CA ALA A 152 -8.20 3.78 3.19
C ALA A 152 -8.94 4.60 4.27
N SER A 153 -8.62 5.88 4.41
CA SER A 153 -9.32 6.78 5.34
C SER A 153 -10.78 6.96 4.96
N LEU A 154 -11.10 7.13 3.68
CA LEU A 154 -12.48 7.26 3.20
C LEU A 154 -13.29 5.99 3.42
N VAL A 155 -12.73 4.82 3.08
CA VAL A 155 -13.36 3.51 3.37
C VAL A 155 -13.61 3.36 4.87
N SER A 156 -12.61 3.65 5.69
CA SER A 156 -12.70 3.53 7.14
C SER A 156 -13.78 4.43 7.72
N ALA A 157 -13.79 5.71 7.33
CA ALA A 157 -14.79 6.67 7.76
C ALA A 157 -16.19 6.27 7.31
N PHE A 158 -16.34 5.78 6.07
CA PHE A 158 -17.62 5.32 5.55
C PHE A 158 -18.18 4.16 6.36
N LEU A 159 -17.37 3.14 6.65
CA LEU A 159 -17.81 1.99 7.42
C LEU A 159 -18.12 2.32 8.89
N ILE A 160 -17.49 3.36 9.46
CA ILE A 160 -17.77 3.82 10.81
C ILE A 160 -19.09 4.62 10.87
N HIS A 161 -19.33 5.53 9.93
CA HIS A 161 -20.47 6.44 9.98
C HIS A 161 -21.72 5.93 9.27
N PHE A 162 -21.57 5.04 8.28
CA PHE A 162 -22.62 4.48 7.45
C PHE A 162 -22.46 2.96 7.23
N PRO A 163 -22.35 2.15 8.29
CA PRO A 163 -22.09 0.72 8.15
C PRO A 163 -23.18 0.00 7.32
N ASP A 164 -24.41 0.47 7.35
CA ASP A 164 -25.53 -0.13 6.61
C ASP A 164 -25.46 0.15 5.08
N GLN A 165 -24.56 1.03 4.65
CA GLN A 165 -24.38 1.40 3.23
C GLN A 165 -23.09 0.85 2.61
N TRP A 166 -22.47 -0.15 3.21
CA TRP A 166 -21.20 -0.73 2.75
C TRP A 166 -21.25 -1.24 1.30
N GLU A 167 -22.43 -1.64 0.81
CA GLU A 167 -22.66 -2.07 -0.57
C GLU A 167 -22.37 -0.96 -1.59
N SER A 168 -22.49 0.30 -1.20
CA SER A 168 -22.12 1.43 -2.05
C SER A 168 -20.62 1.46 -2.39
N ILE A 169 -19.76 1.00 -1.48
CA ILE A 169 -18.32 0.83 -1.77
C ILE A 169 -18.13 -0.32 -2.78
N LEU A 170 -18.88 -1.41 -2.62
CA LEU A 170 -18.83 -2.54 -3.54
C LEU A 170 -19.27 -2.13 -4.96
N GLU A 171 -20.32 -1.32 -5.09
CA GLU A 171 -20.75 -0.83 -6.41
C GLU A 171 -19.69 0.07 -7.08
N ILE A 172 -19.01 0.92 -6.33
CA ILE A 172 -17.88 1.69 -6.85
C ILE A 172 -16.76 0.77 -7.34
N SER A 173 -16.51 -0.34 -6.65
CA SER A 173 -15.46 -1.29 -7.02
C SER A 173 -15.75 -2.07 -8.31
N LYS A 174 -17.02 -2.25 -8.67
CA LYS A 174 -17.42 -2.91 -9.93
C LYS A 174 -17.10 -2.06 -11.17
N VAL A 175 -16.78 -0.79 -11.00
CA VAL A 175 -16.29 0.05 -12.10
C VAL A 175 -14.85 -0.35 -12.41
N LYS A 176 -14.62 -0.88 -13.61
CA LYS A 176 -13.37 -1.47 -14.08
C LYS A 176 -12.09 -0.69 -13.73
N THR A 177 -12.16 0.64 -13.78
CA THR A 177 -11.01 1.52 -13.49
C THR A 177 -10.64 1.60 -12.00
N ASN A 178 -11.51 1.12 -11.10
CA ASN A 178 -11.42 1.39 -9.66
C ASN A 178 -11.27 0.12 -8.81
N THR A 179 -11.46 -1.06 -9.39
CA THR A 179 -11.57 -2.33 -8.64
C THR A 179 -10.31 -2.62 -7.82
N ILE A 180 -9.13 -2.59 -8.42
CA ILE A 180 -7.87 -2.85 -7.71
C ILE A 180 -7.55 -1.75 -6.70
N GLY A 181 -7.81 -0.48 -7.04
CA GLY A 181 -7.64 0.63 -6.10
C GLY A 181 -8.55 0.52 -4.88
N THR A 182 -9.80 0.07 -5.06
CA THR A 182 -10.72 -0.18 -3.95
C THR A 182 -10.24 -1.35 -3.08
N LEU A 183 -9.82 -2.46 -3.69
CA LEU A 183 -9.25 -3.61 -2.96
C LEU A 183 -8.08 -3.17 -2.07
N HIS A 184 -7.12 -2.43 -2.65
CA HIS A 184 -5.98 -1.92 -1.90
C HIS A 184 -6.38 -0.96 -0.75
N SER A 185 -7.35 -0.07 -0.99
CA SER A 185 -7.85 0.83 0.07
C SER A 185 -8.47 0.07 1.23
N ILE A 186 -9.22 -1.01 0.96
CA ILE A 186 -9.83 -1.86 1.99
C ILE A 186 -8.76 -2.69 2.72
N GLU A 187 -7.76 -3.21 2.02
CA GLU A 187 -6.65 -3.93 2.64
C GLU A 187 -5.83 -3.03 3.57
N THR A 188 -5.57 -1.80 3.15
CA THR A 188 -4.89 -0.81 3.98
C THR A 188 -5.73 -0.45 5.21
N ALA A 189 -7.05 -0.28 5.05
CA ALA A 189 -7.96 -0.05 6.19
C ALA A 189 -7.94 -1.24 7.17
N LYS A 190 -7.90 -2.48 6.67
CA LYS A 190 -7.74 -3.69 7.50
C LYS A 190 -6.42 -3.66 8.27
N THR A 191 -5.31 -3.34 7.60
CA THR A 191 -3.99 -3.25 8.21
C THR A 191 -3.96 -2.20 9.32
N TRP A 192 -4.59 -1.06 9.12
CA TRP A 192 -4.73 -0.03 10.16
C TRP A 192 -5.52 -0.54 11.37
N ALA A 193 -6.64 -1.20 11.15
CA ALA A 193 -7.43 -1.77 12.23
C ALA A 193 -6.67 -2.82 13.04
N LEU A 194 -5.77 -3.58 12.41
CA LEU A 194 -4.98 -4.62 13.07
C LEU A 194 -3.72 -4.06 13.76
N ASN A 195 -3.01 -3.15 13.11
CA ASN A 195 -1.62 -2.81 13.47
C ASN A 195 -1.40 -1.36 13.93
N VAL A 196 -2.25 -0.41 13.54
CA VAL A 196 -2.01 1.02 13.80
C VAL A 196 -2.85 1.49 14.98
N ALA A 197 -2.20 1.82 16.10
CA ALA A 197 -2.86 2.31 17.30
C ALA A 197 -2.96 3.85 17.40
N ASN A 198 -2.14 4.58 16.62
CA ASN A 198 -1.88 6.00 16.87
C ASN A 198 -2.75 7.00 16.07
N ASN A 199 -3.60 6.53 15.16
CA ASN A 199 -4.52 7.36 14.41
C ASN A 199 -5.92 7.24 15.03
N ALA A 200 -6.62 8.35 15.27
CA ALA A 200 -7.95 8.36 15.86
C ALA A 200 -8.96 7.51 15.06
N LEU A 201 -8.89 7.58 13.73
CA LEU A 201 -9.75 6.78 12.84
C LEU A 201 -9.41 5.28 12.92
N ALA A 202 -8.12 4.93 12.93
CA ALA A 202 -7.66 3.55 13.09
C ALA A 202 -8.05 2.98 14.46
N ALA A 203 -8.00 3.78 15.51
CA ALA A 203 -8.45 3.39 16.85
C ALA A 203 -9.96 3.09 16.89
N LYS A 204 -10.78 3.92 16.22
CA LYS A 204 -12.22 3.69 16.08
C LYS A 204 -12.52 2.40 15.30
N LEU A 205 -11.80 2.12 14.21
CA LEU A 205 -11.90 0.86 13.47
C LEU A 205 -11.58 -0.34 14.34
N LYS A 206 -10.46 -0.31 15.05
CA LYS A 206 -9.98 -1.42 15.88
C LYS A 206 -10.95 -1.79 17.00
N GLN A 207 -11.68 -0.81 17.51
CA GLN A 207 -12.66 -1.02 18.59
C GLN A 207 -14.02 -1.52 18.11
N ASN A 208 -14.29 -1.46 16.81
CA ASN A 208 -15.60 -1.81 16.26
C ASN A 208 -15.55 -3.14 15.49
N GLN A 209 -15.93 -4.23 16.17
CA GLN A 209 -15.90 -5.57 15.60
C GLN A 209 -16.81 -5.71 14.36
N ASN A 210 -17.97 -5.05 14.36
CA ASN A 210 -18.89 -5.09 13.21
C ASN A 210 -18.24 -4.48 11.95
N VAL A 211 -17.48 -3.39 12.12
CA VAL A 211 -16.74 -2.78 11.01
C VAL A 211 -15.64 -3.70 10.51
N MET A 212 -14.97 -4.43 11.38
CA MET A 212 -13.96 -5.43 10.97
C MET A 212 -14.57 -6.58 10.17
N GLU A 213 -15.76 -7.02 10.52
CA GLU A 213 -16.51 -8.02 9.76
C GLU A 213 -16.91 -7.49 8.38
N LEU A 214 -17.37 -6.23 8.29
CA LEU A 214 -17.67 -5.57 7.02
C LEU A 214 -16.43 -5.43 6.12
N ILE A 215 -15.29 -5.05 6.68
CA ILE A 215 -14.02 -5.00 5.94
C ILE A 215 -13.68 -6.37 5.36
N SER A 216 -13.78 -7.42 6.16
CA SER A 216 -13.50 -8.79 5.71
C SER A 216 -14.48 -9.24 4.61
N LYS A 217 -15.76 -8.90 4.74
CA LYS A 217 -16.78 -9.21 3.74
C LYS A 217 -16.51 -8.48 2.41
N LEU A 218 -16.20 -7.18 2.45
CA LEU A 218 -15.86 -6.39 1.27
C LEU A 218 -14.62 -6.95 0.55
N LEU A 219 -13.57 -7.29 1.30
CA LEU A 219 -12.37 -7.89 0.72
C LEU A 219 -12.70 -9.17 -0.05
N THR A 220 -13.45 -10.08 0.59
CA THR A 220 -13.86 -11.34 -0.04
C THR A 220 -14.66 -11.10 -1.31
N GLN A 221 -15.65 -10.22 -1.28
CA GLN A 221 -16.52 -9.97 -2.43
C GLN A 221 -15.79 -9.31 -3.61
N ILE A 222 -14.86 -8.39 -3.32
CA ILE A 222 -14.07 -7.75 -4.38
C ILE A 222 -13.06 -8.75 -4.98
N GLU A 223 -12.41 -9.57 -4.15
CA GLU A 223 -11.55 -10.65 -4.63
C GLU A 223 -12.31 -11.64 -5.51
N GLU A 224 -13.50 -12.07 -5.10
CA GLU A 224 -14.35 -12.95 -5.90
C GLU A 224 -14.80 -12.31 -7.21
N PHE A 225 -15.11 -11.02 -7.19
CA PHE A 225 -15.44 -10.28 -8.40
C PHE A 225 -14.26 -10.27 -9.39
N ILE A 226 -13.03 -9.96 -8.92
CA ILE A 226 -11.83 -9.97 -9.77
C ILE A 226 -11.57 -11.37 -10.34
N LEU A 227 -11.69 -12.41 -9.50
CA LEU A 227 -11.42 -13.79 -9.92
C LEU A 227 -12.48 -14.37 -10.87
N SER A 228 -13.69 -13.83 -10.87
CA SER A 228 -14.80 -14.22 -11.75
C SER A 228 -14.93 -13.36 -13.00
N ALA A 229 -14.15 -12.29 -13.13
CA ALA A 229 -14.21 -11.37 -14.26
C ALA A 229 -13.81 -12.08 -15.57
N PRO A 230 -14.33 -11.62 -16.74
CA PRO A 230 -13.95 -12.14 -18.03
C PRO A 230 -12.45 -12.11 -18.28
N LEU A 231 -11.95 -13.10 -19.04
CA LEU A 231 -10.53 -13.17 -19.40
C LEU A 231 -10.06 -11.87 -20.08
N GLY A 232 -8.95 -11.31 -19.59
CA GLY A 232 -8.36 -10.08 -20.10
C GLY A 232 -8.90 -8.80 -19.47
N GLU A 233 -9.85 -8.88 -18.55
CA GLU A 233 -10.30 -7.73 -17.78
C GLU A 233 -9.28 -7.30 -16.71
N PHE A 234 -8.68 -8.28 -16.06
CA PHE A 234 -7.53 -8.10 -15.17
C PHE A 234 -6.31 -8.81 -15.74
N SER A 235 -5.12 -8.30 -15.44
CA SER A 235 -3.86 -8.93 -15.84
C SER A 235 -3.65 -10.26 -15.11
N GLU A 236 -2.90 -11.17 -15.71
CA GLU A 236 -2.50 -12.42 -15.05
C GLU A 236 -1.74 -12.19 -13.74
N GLN A 237 -0.99 -11.08 -13.66
CA GLN A 237 -0.28 -10.70 -12.45
C GLN A 237 -1.25 -10.33 -11.31
N GLU A 238 -2.26 -9.49 -11.57
CA GLU A 238 -3.27 -9.09 -10.57
C GLU A 238 -4.04 -10.32 -10.05
N ILE A 239 -4.44 -11.21 -10.96
CA ILE A 239 -5.12 -12.46 -10.59
C ILE A 239 -4.19 -13.36 -9.76
N HIS A 240 -2.92 -13.46 -10.16
CA HIS A 240 -1.94 -14.25 -9.41
C HIS A 240 -1.75 -13.70 -7.98
N GLU A 241 -1.54 -12.40 -7.82
CA GLU A 241 -1.33 -11.77 -6.52
C GLU A 241 -2.49 -12.05 -5.55
N ILE A 242 -3.73 -11.96 -6.01
CA ILE A 242 -4.91 -12.25 -5.20
C ILE A 242 -4.97 -13.72 -4.77
N ARG A 243 -4.68 -14.64 -5.67
CA ARG A 243 -4.70 -16.09 -5.39
C ARG A 243 -3.55 -16.50 -4.50
N HIS A 244 -2.36 -16.01 -4.77
CA HIS A 244 -1.15 -16.27 -3.99
C HIS A 244 -1.33 -15.86 -2.52
N LYS A 245 -1.92 -14.72 -2.27
CA LYS A 245 -2.20 -14.21 -0.93
C LYS A 245 -3.01 -15.20 -0.07
N LYS A 246 -3.89 -15.99 -0.68
CA LYS A 246 -4.72 -16.99 0.03
C LYS A 246 -3.93 -18.24 0.46
N ILE A 247 -2.74 -18.43 -0.08
CA ILE A 247 -1.92 -19.63 0.18
C ILE A 247 -0.58 -19.33 0.85
N VAL A 248 -0.19 -18.04 0.99
CA VAL A 248 1.13 -17.62 1.48
C VAL A 248 1.48 -18.19 2.87
N ASP A 249 0.52 -18.24 3.78
CA ASP A 249 0.74 -18.80 5.12
C ASP A 249 1.07 -20.30 5.05
N ARG A 250 0.35 -21.03 4.19
CA ARG A 250 0.60 -22.46 3.94
C ARG A 250 1.95 -22.70 3.27
N LEU A 251 2.34 -21.84 2.32
CA LEU A 251 3.66 -21.88 1.71
C LEU A 251 4.77 -21.69 2.74
N THR A 252 4.63 -20.68 3.60
CA THR A 252 5.58 -20.44 4.70
C THR A 252 5.72 -21.66 5.60
N GLN A 253 4.61 -22.27 5.98
CA GLN A 253 4.62 -23.51 6.78
C GLN A 253 5.28 -24.69 6.02
N GLY A 254 5.04 -24.78 4.71
CA GLY A 254 5.67 -25.79 3.85
C GLY A 254 7.20 -25.69 3.85
N TRP A 255 7.73 -24.48 3.76
CA TRP A 255 9.17 -24.22 3.86
C TRP A 255 9.74 -24.62 5.23
N GLU A 256 9.02 -24.37 6.33
CA GLU A 256 9.44 -24.79 7.66
C GLU A 256 9.48 -26.33 7.80
N TYR A 257 8.49 -27.02 7.26
CA TYR A 257 8.50 -28.49 7.23
C TYR A 257 9.62 -29.05 6.37
N LEU A 258 9.89 -28.40 5.20
CA LEU A 258 11.00 -28.83 4.34
C LEU A 258 12.35 -28.71 5.04
N LYS A 259 12.61 -27.60 5.76
CA LYS A 259 13.82 -27.41 6.58
C LYS A 259 13.97 -28.51 7.65
N LYS A 260 12.86 -28.93 8.23
CA LYS A 260 12.83 -30.04 9.23
C LYS A 260 12.87 -31.44 8.62
N LYS A 261 12.91 -31.55 7.29
CA LYS A 261 12.85 -32.81 6.54
C LYS A 261 11.56 -33.62 6.78
N GLU A 262 10.48 -32.96 7.15
CA GLU A 262 9.15 -33.54 7.38
C GLU A 262 8.39 -33.64 6.03
N TYR A 263 8.92 -34.42 5.10
CA TYR A 263 8.50 -34.43 3.70
C TYR A 263 7.02 -34.77 3.47
N SER A 264 6.47 -35.71 4.25
CA SER A 264 5.06 -36.09 4.15
C SER A 264 4.13 -34.92 4.48
N LYS A 265 4.50 -34.07 5.45
CA LYS A 265 3.72 -32.89 5.80
C LYS A 265 3.78 -31.82 4.70
N VAL A 266 4.93 -31.72 4.01
CA VAL A 266 5.05 -30.82 2.85
C VAL A 266 4.13 -31.29 1.73
N GLU A 267 4.05 -32.60 1.45
CA GLU A 267 3.17 -33.17 0.42
C GLU A 267 1.69 -32.92 0.72
N GLU A 268 1.25 -33.17 1.97
CA GLU A 268 -0.13 -32.87 2.39
C GLU A 268 -0.47 -31.40 2.19
N LEU A 269 0.46 -30.53 2.57
CA LEU A 269 0.28 -29.08 2.45
C LEU A 269 0.22 -28.64 0.98
N LEU A 270 1.12 -29.15 0.13
CA LEU A 270 1.11 -28.89 -1.31
C LEU A 270 -0.20 -29.33 -1.96
N ASN A 271 -0.75 -30.49 -1.60
CA ASN A 271 -2.04 -30.92 -2.09
C ASN A 271 -3.15 -29.92 -1.76
N SER A 272 -3.15 -29.38 -0.55
CA SER A 272 -4.11 -28.34 -0.12
C SER A 272 -3.91 -27.00 -0.84
N ILE A 273 -2.66 -26.67 -1.15
CA ILE A 273 -2.30 -25.45 -1.89
C ILE A 273 -2.74 -25.58 -3.35
N PHE A 274 -2.42 -26.69 -4.01
CA PHE A 274 -2.79 -26.91 -5.41
C PHE A 274 -4.30 -27.02 -5.62
N ALA A 275 -5.04 -27.55 -4.64
CA ALA A 275 -6.50 -27.50 -4.67
C ALA A 275 -7.07 -26.06 -4.64
N ALA A 276 -6.34 -25.12 -4.01
CA ALA A 276 -6.73 -23.71 -3.97
C ALA A 276 -6.19 -22.90 -5.17
N TYR A 277 -4.93 -23.16 -5.56
CA TYR A 277 -4.26 -22.49 -6.67
C TYR A 277 -3.13 -23.35 -7.25
N GLU A 278 -3.42 -24.08 -8.32
CA GLU A 278 -2.48 -25.02 -8.95
C GLU A 278 -1.33 -24.36 -9.73
N LYS A 279 -1.49 -23.07 -10.14
CA LYS A 279 -0.53 -22.35 -10.99
C LYS A 279 0.42 -21.44 -10.22
N ASP A 280 0.44 -21.56 -8.89
CA ASP A 280 1.34 -20.77 -8.08
C ASP A 280 2.78 -21.25 -8.25
N GLY A 281 3.66 -20.38 -8.74
CA GLY A 281 5.03 -20.74 -9.07
C GLY A 281 5.90 -20.99 -7.84
N GLU A 282 5.59 -20.38 -6.68
CA GLU A 282 6.30 -20.66 -5.44
C GLU A 282 5.95 -22.04 -4.87
N ALA A 283 4.67 -22.43 -4.95
CA ALA A 283 4.24 -23.78 -4.59
C ALA A 283 4.86 -24.82 -5.53
N LEU A 284 4.87 -24.54 -6.82
CA LEU A 284 5.49 -25.39 -7.84
C LEU A 284 7.01 -25.50 -7.64
N PHE A 285 7.67 -24.43 -7.21
CA PHE A 285 9.08 -24.46 -6.84
C PHE A 285 9.31 -25.31 -5.57
N LEU A 286 8.47 -25.18 -4.53
CA LEU A 286 8.53 -25.99 -3.33
C LEU A 286 8.36 -27.47 -3.65
N ASP A 287 7.42 -27.83 -4.54
CA ASP A 287 7.20 -29.18 -5.05
C ASP A 287 8.44 -29.74 -5.76
N ALA A 288 9.00 -29.00 -6.69
CA ALA A 288 10.19 -29.44 -7.42
C ALA A 288 11.41 -29.60 -6.49
N ARG A 289 11.56 -28.70 -5.50
CA ARG A 289 12.62 -28.79 -4.49
C ARG A 289 12.45 -30.02 -3.58
N LEU A 290 11.23 -30.27 -3.13
CA LEU A 290 10.91 -31.48 -2.35
C LEU A 290 11.25 -32.74 -3.13
N PHE A 291 10.84 -32.78 -4.42
CA PHE A 291 11.08 -33.92 -5.28
C PHE A 291 12.58 -34.19 -5.46
N TRP A 292 13.39 -33.15 -5.72
CA TRP A 292 14.83 -33.28 -5.80
C TRP A 292 15.44 -33.83 -4.52
N LEU A 293 15.06 -33.29 -3.36
CA LEU A 293 15.57 -33.72 -2.05
C LEU A 293 15.20 -35.19 -1.71
N LYS A 294 14.04 -35.68 -2.18
CA LYS A 294 13.60 -37.06 -1.98
C LYS A 294 14.29 -38.03 -2.92
N SER A 295 14.47 -37.68 -4.18
CA SER A 295 15.12 -38.56 -5.18
C SER A 295 16.63 -38.58 -5.04
N GLY A 296 17.22 -37.48 -4.55
CA GLY A 296 18.68 -37.30 -4.53
C GLY A 296 19.28 -37.14 -5.95
N SER A 297 18.47 -36.94 -6.99
CA SER A 297 18.87 -36.83 -8.39
C SER A 297 18.63 -35.44 -8.95
N ALA A 298 19.71 -34.76 -9.34
CA ALA A 298 19.63 -33.43 -10.00
C ALA A 298 18.82 -33.52 -11.31
N GLU A 299 18.98 -34.59 -12.09
CA GLU A 299 18.24 -34.78 -13.33
C GLU A 299 16.73 -34.88 -13.12
N GLU A 300 16.30 -35.63 -12.11
CA GLU A 300 14.88 -35.75 -11.77
C GLU A 300 14.32 -34.44 -11.20
N GLY A 301 15.09 -33.75 -10.36
CA GLY A 301 14.74 -32.43 -9.85
C GLY A 301 14.55 -31.40 -10.97
N MET A 302 15.46 -31.42 -11.96
CA MET A 302 15.38 -30.58 -13.15
C MET A 302 14.11 -30.86 -13.96
N LYS A 303 13.85 -32.12 -14.31
CA LYS A 303 12.65 -32.53 -15.07
C LYS A 303 11.37 -32.12 -14.35
N ARG A 304 11.33 -32.24 -13.03
CA ARG A 304 10.18 -31.78 -12.23
C ARG A 304 10.02 -30.27 -12.28
N ALA A 305 11.10 -29.51 -12.17
CA ALA A 305 11.08 -28.06 -12.25
C ALA A 305 10.67 -27.55 -13.64
N GLU A 306 11.14 -28.18 -14.73
CA GLU A 306 10.73 -27.87 -16.09
C GLU A 306 9.23 -28.10 -16.30
N LYS A 307 8.70 -29.25 -15.85
CA LYS A 307 7.26 -29.52 -15.88
C LYS A 307 6.47 -28.46 -15.12
N ASN A 308 6.92 -28.10 -13.93
CA ASN A 308 6.29 -27.12 -13.07
C ASN A 308 6.33 -25.70 -13.68
N LEU A 309 7.41 -25.37 -14.38
CA LEU A 309 7.54 -24.09 -15.10
C LEU A 309 6.47 -23.91 -16.19
N LEU A 310 6.07 -24.99 -16.86
CA LEU A 310 4.98 -24.96 -17.84
C LEU A 310 3.62 -24.73 -17.21
N LEU A 311 3.43 -25.12 -15.95
CA LEU A 311 2.18 -24.92 -15.20
C LEU A 311 2.10 -23.55 -14.55
N ALA A 312 3.24 -22.96 -14.19
CA ALA A 312 3.30 -21.71 -13.45
C ALA A 312 2.66 -20.55 -14.22
N SER A 313 1.85 -19.75 -13.52
CA SER A 313 1.24 -18.54 -14.09
C SER A 313 2.27 -17.60 -14.70
N ASN A 314 1.99 -17.06 -15.87
CA ASN A 314 2.86 -16.03 -16.50
C ASN A 314 2.94 -14.75 -15.66
N GLY A 315 1.91 -14.46 -14.85
CA GLY A 315 1.89 -13.35 -13.90
C GLY A 315 2.82 -13.54 -12.71
N ASP A 316 3.21 -14.79 -12.41
CA ASP A 316 4.11 -15.10 -11.30
C ASP A 316 5.58 -15.04 -11.70
N ARG A 317 6.10 -13.81 -11.80
CA ARG A 317 7.52 -13.59 -12.15
C ARG A 317 8.47 -14.18 -11.12
N LEU A 318 8.14 -14.05 -9.83
CA LEU A 318 9.01 -14.51 -8.74
C LEU A 318 9.11 -16.05 -8.71
N GLY A 319 7.98 -16.75 -8.70
CA GLY A 319 7.94 -18.20 -8.69
C GLY A 319 8.60 -18.81 -9.93
N ARG A 320 8.34 -18.23 -11.12
CA ARG A 320 9.01 -18.63 -12.37
C ARG A 320 10.53 -18.41 -12.30
N GLY A 321 10.97 -17.28 -11.72
CA GLY A 321 12.40 -17.01 -11.48
C GLY A 321 13.06 -18.06 -10.59
N ARG A 322 12.38 -18.46 -9.51
CA ARG A 322 12.85 -19.54 -8.63
C ARG A 322 12.95 -20.89 -9.32
N LEU A 323 11.98 -21.24 -10.18
CA LEU A 323 12.02 -22.47 -10.97
C LEU A 323 13.18 -22.46 -11.97
N HIS A 324 13.41 -21.36 -12.70
CA HIS A 324 14.58 -21.24 -13.56
C HIS A 324 15.89 -21.33 -12.80
N ASN A 325 15.98 -20.73 -11.62
CA ASN A 325 17.15 -20.86 -10.78
C ASN A 325 17.36 -22.31 -10.32
N LEU A 326 16.31 -23.04 -9.96
CA LEU A 326 16.41 -24.46 -9.59
C LEU A 326 16.92 -25.33 -10.73
N ILE A 327 16.41 -25.07 -11.96
CA ILE A 327 16.88 -25.74 -13.18
C ILE A 327 18.38 -25.44 -13.39
N GLY A 328 18.78 -24.17 -13.24
CA GLY A 328 20.19 -23.77 -13.33
C GLY A 328 21.08 -24.48 -12.32
N CYS A 329 20.65 -24.60 -11.05
CA CYS A 329 21.37 -25.33 -10.03
C CYS A 329 21.51 -26.83 -10.35
N ALA A 330 20.46 -27.45 -10.90
CA ALA A 330 20.50 -28.86 -11.29
C ALA A 330 21.43 -29.10 -12.50
N LEU A 331 21.40 -28.21 -13.48
CA LEU A 331 22.31 -28.24 -14.63
C LEU A 331 23.75 -28.01 -14.21
N ASP A 332 24.00 -27.16 -13.25
CA ASP A 332 25.35 -26.93 -12.69
C ASP A 332 25.88 -28.19 -11.98
N GLU A 333 25.03 -28.88 -11.19
CA GLU A 333 25.39 -30.17 -10.58
C GLU A 333 25.69 -31.27 -11.61
N LEU A 334 25.03 -31.18 -12.78
CA LEU A 334 25.26 -32.10 -13.93
C LEU A 334 26.43 -31.63 -14.83
N GLU A 335 27.18 -30.60 -14.43
CA GLU A 335 28.29 -29.99 -15.17
C GLU A 335 27.90 -29.45 -16.57
N LYS A 336 26.62 -29.16 -16.81
CA LYS A 336 26.08 -28.55 -18.04
C LYS A 336 26.08 -27.03 -17.91
N TRP A 337 27.25 -26.45 -17.84
CA TRP A 337 27.42 -25.06 -17.42
C TRP A 337 26.86 -24.02 -18.39
N GLU A 338 26.89 -24.27 -19.71
CA GLU A 338 26.32 -23.39 -20.74
C GLU A 338 24.77 -23.34 -20.62
N GLU A 339 24.14 -24.49 -20.38
CA GLU A 339 22.69 -24.59 -20.18
C GLU A 339 22.29 -23.94 -18.82
N ALA A 340 23.10 -24.17 -17.79
CA ALA A 340 22.92 -23.53 -16.48
C ALA A 340 22.96 -22.01 -16.56
N LEU A 341 23.92 -21.45 -17.34
CA LEU A 341 24.01 -20.02 -17.58
C LEU A 341 22.72 -19.44 -18.15
N LEU A 342 22.15 -20.08 -19.15
CA LEU A 342 20.87 -19.63 -19.76
C LEU A 342 19.73 -19.63 -18.74
N SER A 343 19.68 -20.65 -17.89
CA SER A 343 18.65 -20.78 -16.86
C SER A 343 18.79 -19.70 -15.78
N PHE A 344 20.02 -19.42 -15.32
CA PHE A 344 20.27 -18.35 -14.34
C PHE A 344 20.03 -16.95 -14.92
N GLN A 345 20.32 -16.73 -16.22
CA GLN A 345 19.99 -15.48 -16.90
C GLN A 345 18.48 -15.24 -16.94
N LYS A 346 17.69 -16.28 -17.21
CA LYS A 346 16.22 -16.20 -17.15
C LYS A 346 15.70 -15.90 -15.74
N ALA A 347 16.32 -16.49 -14.72
CA ALA A 347 15.97 -16.17 -13.33
C ALA A 347 16.26 -14.70 -13.00
N GLU A 348 17.43 -14.15 -13.38
CA GLU A 348 17.78 -12.75 -13.20
C GLU A 348 16.84 -11.80 -13.97
N GLU A 349 16.48 -12.12 -15.22
CA GLU A 349 15.53 -11.34 -16.01
C GLU A 349 14.18 -11.20 -15.30
N LEU A 350 13.70 -12.28 -14.68
CA LEU A 350 12.44 -12.29 -13.94
C LEU A 350 12.49 -11.58 -12.60
N SER A 351 13.64 -11.65 -11.90
CA SER A 351 13.85 -11.02 -10.58
C SER A 351 15.25 -10.42 -10.46
N PRO A 352 15.51 -9.23 -11.07
CA PRO A 352 16.84 -8.63 -11.14
C PRO A 352 17.43 -8.21 -9.79
N GLN A 353 16.59 -8.14 -8.75
CA GLN A 353 16.96 -7.72 -7.39
C GLN A 353 17.29 -8.92 -6.48
N ASP A 354 17.24 -10.15 -6.98
CA ASP A 354 17.60 -11.33 -6.19
C ASP A 354 19.11 -11.57 -6.24
N SER A 355 19.77 -11.35 -5.10
CA SER A 355 21.23 -11.48 -4.99
C SER A 355 21.72 -12.92 -5.18
N ILE A 356 20.86 -13.92 -5.00
CA ILE A 356 21.21 -15.34 -5.19
C ILE A 356 21.39 -15.63 -6.68
N TYR A 357 20.50 -15.13 -7.55
CA TYR A 357 20.60 -15.36 -8.98
C TYR A 357 21.84 -14.68 -9.56
N VAL A 358 22.15 -13.47 -9.07
CA VAL A 358 23.36 -12.75 -9.45
C VAL A 358 24.63 -13.48 -8.97
N ALA A 359 24.60 -14.09 -7.78
CA ALA A 359 25.70 -14.91 -7.25
C ALA A 359 25.92 -16.17 -8.10
N ASN A 360 24.84 -16.88 -8.45
CA ASN A 360 24.91 -18.07 -9.31
C ASN A 360 25.46 -17.72 -10.70
N LEU A 361 25.11 -16.55 -11.25
CA LEU A 361 25.72 -16.07 -12.50
C LEU A 361 27.22 -15.81 -12.34
N ALA A 362 27.66 -15.27 -11.22
CA ALA A 362 29.10 -15.09 -10.97
C ALA A 362 29.83 -16.44 -10.94
N GLU A 363 29.26 -17.42 -10.26
CA GLU A 363 29.83 -18.78 -10.15
C GLU A 363 29.89 -19.48 -11.51
N ILE A 364 28.81 -19.46 -12.29
CA ILE A 364 28.77 -20.16 -13.56
C ILE A 364 29.70 -19.54 -14.58
N PHE A 365 29.82 -18.20 -14.64
CA PHE A 365 30.82 -17.54 -15.46
C PHE A 365 32.27 -17.88 -15.04
N TRP A 366 32.49 -18.06 -13.74
CA TRP A 366 33.79 -18.51 -13.23
C TRP A 366 34.13 -19.93 -13.70
N LYS A 367 33.18 -20.88 -13.61
CA LYS A 367 33.34 -22.27 -14.10
C LYS A 367 33.58 -22.33 -15.61
N LEU A 368 32.94 -21.45 -16.38
CA LEU A 368 33.14 -21.29 -17.80
C LEU A 368 34.44 -20.55 -18.19
N GLY A 369 35.27 -20.16 -17.22
CA GLY A 369 36.54 -19.47 -17.46
C GLY A 369 36.39 -17.97 -17.81
N ASN A 370 35.18 -17.43 -17.87
CA ASN A 370 34.94 -16.02 -18.18
C ASN A 370 35.14 -15.14 -16.92
N LYS A 371 36.41 -14.91 -16.57
CA LYS A 371 36.78 -14.16 -15.36
C LYS A 371 36.26 -12.73 -15.33
N THR A 372 36.15 -12.07 -16.48
CA THR A 372 35.63 -10.69 -16.58
C THR A 372 34.16 -10.62 -16.16
N SER A 373 33.33 -11.48 -16.75
CA SER A 373 31.91 -11.53 -16.36
C SER A 373 31.72 -12.01 -14.93
N ALA A 374 32.47 -13.03 -14.50
CA ALA A 374 32.44 -13.54 -13.13
C ALA A 374 32.72 -12.42 -12.11
N GLY A 375 33.77 -11.61 -12.32
CA GLY A 375 34.11 -10.49 -11.44
C GLY A 375 33.04 -9.40 -11.41
N ARG A 376 32.45 -9.08 -12.59
CA ARG A 376 31.36 -8.11 -12.67
C ARG A 376 30.13 -8.55 -11.88
N TYR A 377 29.71 -9.81 -12.04
CA TYR A 377 28.54 -10.36 -11.32
C TYR A 377 28.83 -10.56 -9.83
N ALA A 378 30.05 -10.96 -9.45
CA ALA A 378 30.43 -11.03 -8.03
C ALA A 378 30.41 -9.65 -7.36
N LYS A 379 30.89 -8.60 -8.03
CA LYS A 379 30.78 -7.22 -7.54
C LYS A 379 29.32 -6.79 -7.37
N LYS A 380 28.45 -7.10 -8.35
CA LYS A 380 27.01 -6.82 -8.30
C LYS A 380 26.35 -7.58 -7.12
N ALA A 381 26.60 -8.88 -6.97
CA ALA A 381 26.05 -9.67 -5.85
C ALA A 381 26.46 -9.11 -4.49
N LYS A 382 27.73 -8.74 -4.34
CA LYS A 382 28.24 -8.07 -3.12
C LYS A 382 27.54 -6.76 -2.82
N SER A 383 27.34 -5.90 -3.82
CA SER A 383 26.62 -4.63 -3.65
C SER A 383 25.15 -4.84 -3.25
N MET A 384 24.58 -6.01 -3.54
CA MET A 384 23.24 -6.43 -3.14
C MET A 384 23.20 -7.16 -1.79
N GLY A 385 24.34 -7.21 -1.07
CA GLY A 385 24.43 -7.82 0.27
C GLY A 385 24.70 -9.33 0.28
N ASN A 386 25.03 -9.96 -0.86
CA ASN A 386 25.43 -11.36 -0.88
C ASN A 386 26.85 -11.52 -0.32
N GLN A 387 27.00 -12.31 0.74
CA GLN A 387 28.24 -12.56 1.47
C GLN A 387 28.70 -14.02 1.35
N SER A 388 28.23 -14.75 0.33
CA SER A 388 28.65 -16.15 0.15
C SER A 388 30.16 -16.26 -0.13
N GLU A 389 30.76 -17.31 0.38
CA GLU A 389 32.20 -17.56 0.25
C GLU A 389 32.66 -17.60 -1.22
N ILE A 390 31.84 -18.17 -2.09
CA ILE A 390 32.13 -18.25 -3.52
C ILE A 390 32.18 -16.86 -4.17
N VAL A 391 31.23 -15.98 -3.84
CA VAL A 391 31.19 -14.59 -4.34
C VAL A 391 32.42 -13.81 -3.84
N GLU A 392 32.78 -13.95 -2.58
CA GLU A 392 33.98 -13.31 -2.01
C GLU A 392 35.25 -13.82 -2.69
N THR A 393 35.34 -15.12 -2.95
CA THR A 393 36.52 -15.73 -3.62
C THR A 393 36.64 -15.21 -5.04
N ILE A 394 35.56 -15.27 -5.85
CA ILE A 394 35.56 -14.77 -7.23
C ILE A 394 35.93 -13.28 -7.28
N PHE A 395 35.32 -12.47 -6.41
CA PHE A 395 35.61 -11.05 -6.34
C PHE A 395 37.11 -10.78 -6.04
N ARG A 396 37.64 -11.46 -5.05
CA ARG A 396 39.06 -11.32 -4.66
C ARG A 396 40.03 -11.73 -5.78
N GLU A 397 39.77 -12.87 -6.43
CA GLU A 397 40.64 -13.39 -7.51
C GLU A 397 40.59 -12.51 -8.78
N THR A 398 39.41 -11.94 -9.08
CA THR A 398 39.27 -11.06 -10.26
C THR A 398 39.77 -9.65 -10.03
N THR A 399 39.78 -9.15 -8.78
CA THR A 399 40.31 -7.82 -8.45
C THR A 399 41.82 -7.80 -8.29
N LYS A 400 42.44 -8.90 -7.84
CA LYS A 400 43.91 -9.01 -7.75
C LYS A 400 44.63 -8.95 -9.11
N ASN A 401 43.94 -9.40 -10.17
CA ASN A 401 44.51 -9.51 -11.51
C ASN A 401 44.15 -8.30 -12.41
N SER A 402 43.48 -7.27 -11.90
CA SER A 402 43.29 -6.02 -12.63
C SER A 402 44.59 -5.24 -12.60
N PRO A 403 45.19 -4.84 -13.77
CA PRO A 403 46.32 -3.96 -13.80
C PRO A 403 45.96 -2.68 -13.03
N LYS A 404 46.86 -2.24 -12.13
CA LYS A 404 46.70 -0.92 -11.50
C LYS A 404 46.81 0.11 -12.61
N GLU A 405 45.68 0.76 -12.93
CA GLU A 405 45.69 1.98 -13.73
C GLU A 405 46.41 3.11 -13.02
#